data_656a3012e0dc5a33618305fd6b6b2bf6
#
_entry.id   656a3012e0dc5a33618305fd6b6b2bf6
#
_cell.length_a   1.000
_cell.length_b   1.000
_cell.length_c   1.000
_cell.angle_alpha   90.00
_cell.angle_beta   90.00
_cell.angle_gamma   90.00
#
_symmetry.space_group_name_H-M   'P 1'
#
loop_
_entity.id
_entity.type
_entity.pdbx_description
1 polymer ?
#
loop_
_entity_poly.entity_id
_entity_poly.type
_entity_poly.pdbx_seq_one_letter_code
_entity_poly.pdbx_strand_id
1 'polypeptide(L)'
;MHFVFLTINAHIYFMSRNASTDELYFVTLTVTDWIDVFTRRQYNDFIIENLTWNQKHRKLNIYAYVIMTNHIHMVANVTDGSLGDVLGQLKTYTSKELFKMIANNGQESRRDWMINAFERAGKYNPLNTNHQFWQNGNYPVLLYSPAVIDQKIDYIHKNPVRAGFVGSAHEFWYSSANPESPLKIIQ
;
A
#
# COMPACT_ATOMS: atom_id res chain seq x y z
N MET A 1 25.50 -30.67 -24.64
CA MET A 1 24.31 -29.79 -24.54
C MET A 1 24.27 -29.25 -23.12
N HIS A 2 24.96 -28.10 -22.89
CA HIS A 2 25.10 -27.51 -21.55
C HIS A 2 24.00 -26.45 -21.38
N PHE A 3 23.07 -26.72 -20.48
CA PHE A 3 22.12 -25.71 -20.03
C PHE A 3 22.85 -24.78 -19.05
N VAL A 4 23.11 -23.57 -19.49
CA VAL A 4 23.56 -22.48 -18.62
C VAL A 4 22.34 -21.95 -17.90
N PHE A 5 22.16 -22.29 -16.61
CA PHE A 5 21.27 -21.60 -15.73
C PHE A 5 21.82 -20.21 -15.47
N LEU A 6 21.21 -19.20 -16.10
CA LEU A 6 21.38 -17.81 -15.71
C LEU A 6 20.67 -17.62 -14.37
N THR A 7 21.43 -17.74 -13.29
CA THR A 7 21.06 -17.24 -11.98
C THR A 7 20.94 -15.73 -12.07
N ILE A 8 19.72 -15.24 -12.20
CA ILE A 8 19.40 -13.84 -11.96
C ILE A 8 19.61 -13.63 -10.47
N ASN A 9 20.80 -13.16 -10.10
CA ASN A 9 21.04 -12.58 -8.79
C ASN A 9 20.12 -11.35 -8.67
N ALA A 10 18.91 -11.55 -8.12
CA ALA A 10 18.15 -10.48 -7.58
C ALA A 10 18.97 -9.90 -6.42
N HIS A 11 19.76 -8.88 -6.71
CA HIS A 11 20.28 -7.99 -5.69
C HIS A 11 19.04 -7.38 -5.03
N ILE A 12 18.64 -8.00 -3.94
CA ILE A 12 17.75 -7.38 -2.98
C ILE A 12 18.57 -6.22 -2.43
N TYR A 13 18.44 -5.06 -3.05
CA TYR A 13 18.92 -3.83 -2.46
C TYR A 13 18.15 -3.69 -1.15
N PHE A 14 18.85 -4.01 -0.07
CA PHE A 14 18.47 -3.63 1.28
C PHE A 14 18.42 -2.10 1.23
N MET A 15 17.23 -1.53 1.06
CA MET A 15 17.08 -0.09 1.03
C MET A 15 17.56 0.45 2.35
N SER A 16 18.74 1.06 2.29
CA SER A 16 19.22 1.98 3.29
C SER A 16 18.06 2.94 3.64
N ARG A 17 17.94 3.33 4.90
CA ARG A 17 17.00 4.36 5.38
C ARG A 17 17.10 5.72 4.67
N ASN A 18 18.03 5.87 3.75
CA ASN A 18 18.36 7.06 2.97
C ASN A 18 18.00 6.88 1.49
N ALA A 19 16.72 6.62 1.18
CA ALA A 19 16.24 6.79 -0.19
C ALA A 19 16.42 8.26 -0.59
N SER A 20 17.07 8.54 -1.73
CA SER A 20 17.26 9.93 -2.20
C SER A 20 15.90 10.59 -2.45
N THR A 21 15.81 11.87 -2.17
CA THR A 21 14.54 12.64 -2.23
C THR A 21 13.99 12.80 -3.64
N ASP A 22 14.80 12.52 -4.68
CA ASP A 22 14.43 12.74 -6.10
C ASP A 22 14.00 11.44 -6.82
N GLU A 23 14.14 10.27 -6.19
CA GLU A 23 13.82 9.00 -6.79
C GLU A 23 12.37 8.60 -6.55
N LEU A 24 11.72 8.03 -7.56
CA LEU A 24 10.37 7.49 -7.46
C LEU A 24 10.40 6.00 -7.13
N TYR A 25 9.46 5.58 -6.30
CA TYR A 25 9.33 4.21 -5.86
C TYR A 25 7.93 3.67 -6.10
N PHE A 26 7.86 2.43 -6.57
CA PHE A 26 6.63 1.66 -6.53
C PHE A 26 6.52 0.99 -5.16
N VAL A 27 5.41 1.25 -4.47
CA VAL A 27 5.13 0.80 -3.11
C VAL A 27 3.91 -0.12 -3.13
N THR A 28 3.98 -1.20 -2.35
CA THR A 28 2.83 -2.05 -2.06
C THR A 28 2.66 -2.21 -0.55
N LEU A 29 1.49 -1.87 -0.03
CA LEU A 29 1.09 -2.15 1.34
C LEU A 29 0.02 -3.25 1.30
N THR A 30 0.31 -4.42 1.84
CA THR A 30 -0.58 -5.59 1.79
C THR A 30 -1.12 -5.90 3.18
N VAL A 31 -2.41 -6.14 3.28
CA VAL A 31 -3.03 -6.65 4.52
C VAL A 31 -2.55 -8.08 4.77
N THR A 32 -2.30 -8.41 6.03
CA THR A 32 -1.90 -9.76 6.44
C THR A 32 -2.89 -10.80 5.94
N ASP A 33 -2.38 -11.94 5.47
CA ASP A 33 -3.15 -13.05 4.91
C ASP A 33 -4.08 -12.64 3.75
N TRP A 34 -3.80 -11.52 3.10
CA TRP A 34 -4.60 -10.98 1.99
C TRP A 34 -6.09 -10.76 2.35
N ILE A 35 -6.36 -10.43 3.60
CA ILE A 35 -7.72 -10.21 4.09
C ILE A 35 -8.33 -8.98 3.41
N ASP A 36 -9.51 -9.14 2.81
CA ASP A 36 -10.25 -8.09 2.10
C ASP A 36 -10.92 -7.11 3.07
N VAL A 37 -10.12 -6.19 3.65
CA VAL A 37 -10.60 -5.17 4.58
C VAL A 37 -11.28 -4.02 3.85
N PHE A 38 -10.70 -3.57 2.74
CA PHE A 38 -11.09 -2.35 2.03
C PHE A 38 -12.33 -2.54 1.13
N THR A 39 -13.27 -3.37 1.56
CA THR A 39 -14.57 -3.57 0.92
C THR A 39 -15.64 -2.61 1.44
N ARG A 40 -15.36 -1.89 2.54
CA ARG A 40 -16.26 -0.90 3.12
C ARG A 40 -15.68 0.50 3.00
N ARG A 41 -16.52 1.43 2.59
CA ARG A 41 -16.14 2.83 2.34
C ARG A 41 -15.38 3.45 3.51
N GLN A 42 -15.85 3.26 4.73
CA GLN A 42 -15.24 3.85 5.93
C GLN A 42 -13.76 3.48 6.12
N TYR A 43 -13.34 2.26 5.73
CA TYR A 43 -11.93 1.84 5.86
C TYR A 43 -11.07 2.45 4.75
N ASN A 44 -11.63 2.58 3.54
CA ASN A 44 -10.96 3.27 2.43
C ASN A 44 -10.81 4.76 2.73
N ASP A 45 -11.89 5.43 3.17
CA ASP A 45 -11.88 6.86 3.50
C ASP A 45 -10.86 7.15 4.61
N PHE A 46 -10.77 6.29 5.63
CA PHE A 46 -9.75 6.41 6.66
C PHE A 46 -8.31 6.32 6.11
N ILE A 47 -8.05 5.44 5.15
CA ILE A 47 -6.74 5.38 4.47
C ILE A 47 -6.49 6.67 3.67
N ILE A 48 -7.49 7.16 2.92
CA ILE A 48 -7.38 8.42 2.16
C ILE A 48 -7.03 9.59 3.09
N GLU A 49 -7.70 9.72 4.22
CA GLU A 49 -7.42 10.76 5.24
C GLU A 49 -5.97 10.68 5.73
N ASN A 50 -5.49 9.47 6.00
CA ASN A 50 -4.11 9.26 6.47
C ASN A 50 -3.07 9.54 5.38
N LEU A 51 -3.31 9.16 4.14
CA LEU A 51 -2.43 9.49 3.01
C LEU A 51 -2.39 11.01 2.80
N THR A 52 -3.55 11.67 2.82
CA THR A 52 -3.66 13.15 2.72
C THR A 52 -2.91 13.84 3.86
N TRP A 53 -3.03 13.31 5.09
CA TRP A 53 -2.28 13.85 6.24
C TRP A 53 -0.77 13.72 6.03
N ASN A 54 -0.28 12.57 5.54
CA ASN A 54 1.14 12.34 5.27
C ASN A 54 1.67 13.23 4.11
N GLN A 55 0.87 13.47 3.07
CA GLN A 55 1.21 14.45 2.03
C GLN A 55 1.45 15.84 2.66
N LYS A 56 0.54 16.26 3.52
CA LYS A 56 0.56 17.60 4.12
C LYS A 56 1.67 17.79 5.16
N HIS A 57 1.95 16.78 5.99
CA HIS A 57 2.78 16.90 7.19
C HIS A 57 4.10 16.12 7.13
N ARG A 58 4.23 15.16 6.20
CA ARG A 58 5.41 14.29 6.07
C ARG A 58 6.08 14.35 4.70
N LYS A 59 5.70 15.34 3.90
CA LYS A 59 6.29 15.55 2.57
C LYS A 59 6.15 14.32 1.64
N LEU A 60 5.13 13.49 1.86
CA LEU A 60 4.82 12.35 1.00
C LEU A 60 4.24 12.87 -0.31
N ASN A 61 4.90 12.58 -1.42
CA ASN A 61 4.41 12.85 -2.75
C ASN A 61 3.84 11.56 -3.33
N ILE A 62 2.62 11.59 -3.82
CA ILE A 62 1.95 10.45 -4.46
C ILE A 62 1.63 10.86 -5.90
N TYR A 63 2.14 10.09 -6.87
CA TYR A 63 1.99 10.33 -8.31
C TYR A 63 0.93 9.41 -8.94
N ALA A 64 0.75 8.23 -8.37
CA ALA A 64 -0.34 7.32 -8.73
C ALA A 64 -0.69 6.44 -7.54
N TYR A 65 -1.96 6.02 -7.42
CA TYR A 65 -2.37 5.08 -6.40
C TYR A 65 -3.62 4.29 -6.80
N VAL A 66 -3.81 3.16 -6.11
CA VAL A 66 -5.08 2.42 -6.05
C VAL A 66 -5.19 1.73 -4.69
N ILE A 67 -6.38 1.77 -4.08
CA ILE A 67 -6.71 0.99 -2.88
C ILE A 67 -7.58 -0.18 -3.33
N MET A 68 -6.98 -1.37 -3.41
CA MET A 68 -7.69 -2.62 -3.68
C MET A 68 -8.28 -3.18 -2.38
N THR A 69 -9.03 -4.26 -2.44
CA THR A 69 -9.74 -4.82 -1.27
C THR A 69 -8.82 -5.25 -0.12
N ASN A 70 -7.57 -5.60 -0.41
CA ASN A 70 -6.60 -6.15 0.55
C ASN A 70 -5.18 -5.59 0.42
N HIS A 71 -4.96 -4.64 -0.49
CA HIS A 71 -3.65 -4.00 -0.67
C HIS A 71 -3.78 -2.61 -1.30
N ILE A 72 -2.72 -1.84 -1.16
CA ILE A 72 -2.59 -0.51 -1.74
C ILE A 72 -1.33 -0.50 -2.60
N HIS A 73 -1.44 -0.03 -3.83
CA HIS A 73 -0.28 0.30 -4.67
C HIS A 73 -0.14 1.80 -4.80
N MET A 74 1.09 2.28 -4.80
CA MET A 74 1.41 3.69 -5.04
C MET A 74 2.70 3.83 -5.84
N VAL A 75 2.80 4.90 -6.64
CA VAL A 75 4.07 5.50 -7.06
C VAL A 75 4.27 6.72 -6.19
N ALA A 76 5.34 6.73 -5.40
CA ALA A 76 5.55 7.76 -4.39
C ALA A 76 7.03 8.03 -4.09
N ASN A 77 7.31 9.21 -3.55
CA ASN A 77 8.55 9.55 -2.87
C ASN A 77 8.29 10.49 -1.69
N VAL A 78 9.34 10.96 -1.05
CA VAL A 78 9.29 12.04 -0.06
C VAL A 78 10.29 13.12 -0.47
N THR A 79 9.94 14.38 -0.26
CA THR A 79 10.83 15.52 -0.56
C THR A 79 11.95 15.64 0.49
N ASP A 80 11.75 15.11 1.69
CA ASP A 80 12.70 15.18 2.79
C ASP A 80 12.56 13.94 3.69
N GLY A 81 13.68 13.43 4.19
CA GLY A 81 13.71 12.26 5.05
C GLY A 81 13.68 10.93 4.32
N SER A 82 13.05 9.92 4.92
CA SER A 82 13.01 8.55 4.43
C SER A 82 11.58 8.11 4.08
N LEU A 83 11.36 7.68 2.85
CA LEU A 83 10.08 7.06 2.45
C LEU A 83 9.76 5.83 3.32
N GLY A 84 10.77 5.03 3.66
CA GLY A 84 10.62 3.86 4.53
C GLY A 84 10.09 4.23 5.92
N ASP A 85 10.58 5.32 6.50
CA ASP A 85 10.12 5.80 7.82
C ASP A 85 8.70 6.34 7.76
N VAL A 86 8.35 7.10 6.71
CA VAL A 86 6.98 7.60 6.50
C VAL A 86 5.99 6.43 6.34
N LEU A 87 6.32 5.44 5.52
CA LEU A 87 5.49 4.25 5.34
C LEU A 87 5.41 3.40 6.61
N GLY A 88 6.50 3.29 7.38
CA GLY A 88 6.53 2.60 8.66
C GLY A 88 5.57 3.22 9.68
N GLN A 89 5.61 4.56 9.80
CA GLN A 89 4.71 5.30 10.69
C GLN A 89 3.25 5.21 10.22
N LEU A 90 3.00 5.36 8.92
CA LEU A 90 1.67 5.17 8.32
C LEU A 90 1.11 3.79 8.67
N LYS A 91 1.87 2.72 8.44
CA LYS A 91 1.45 1.34 8.77
C LYS A 91 1.21 1.14 10.25
N THR A 92 2.08 1.66 11.10
CA THR A 92 1.93 1.53 12.56
C THR A 92 0.64 2.19 13.04
N TYR A 93 0.39 3.43 12.61
CA TYR A 93 -0.81 4.16 13.01
C TYR A 93 -2.08 3.53 12.43
N THR A 94 -2.11 3.29 11.13
CA THR A 94 -3.30 2.74 10.46
C THR A 94 -3.61 1.31 10.89
N SER A 95 -2.61 0.48 11.21
CA SER A 95 -2.79 -0.85 11.79
C SER A 95 -3.62 -0.79 13.07
N LYS A 96 -3.21 0.06 14.00
CA LYS A 96 -3.87 0.22 15.29
C LYS A 96 -5.30 0.74 15.16
N GLU A 97 -5.50 1.76 14.35
CA GLU A 97 -6.82 2.39 14.25
C GLU A 97 -7.79 1.56 13.41
N LEU A 98 -7.35 0.94 12.28
CA LEU A 98 -8.21 0.03 11.51
C LEU A 98 -8.62 -1.19 12.33
N PHE A 99 -7.71 -1.76 13.13
CA PHE A 99 -8.05 -2.86 14.03
C PHE A 99 -9.17 -2.44 15.00
N LYS A 100 -9.08 -1.26 15.61
CA LYS A 100 -10.12 -0.72 16.50
C LYS A 100 -11.44 -0.44 15.74
N MET A 101 -11.34 0.15 14.54
CA MET A 101 -12.52 0.42 13.72
C MET A 101 -13.27 -0.87 13.40
N ILE A 102 -12.55 -1.94 13.04
CA ILE A 102 -13.14 -3.25 12.77
C ILE A 102 -13.76 -3.83 14.05
N ALA A 103 -13.03 -3.82 15.17
CA ALA A 103 -13.48 -4.37 16.45
C ALA A 103 -14.77 -3.70 16.95
N ASN A 104 -14.92 -2.39 16.73
CA ASN A 104 -16.07 -1.60 17.17
C ASN A 104 -17.19 -1.51 16.13
N ASN A 105 -17.02 -2.09 14.94
CA ASN A 105 -18.03 -2.02 13.89
C ASN A 105 -19.06 -3.15 14.03
N GLY A 106 -20.19 -2.86 14.66
CA GLY A 106 -21.30 -3.82 14.82
C GLY A 106 -21.95 -4.27 13.49
N GLN A 107 -21.71 -3.55 12.39
CA GLN A 107 -22.21 -3.91 11.05
C GLN A 107 -21.21 -4.73 10.21
N GLU A 108 -20.01 -4.99 10.72
CA GLU A 108 -19.02 -5.83 10.04
C GLU A 108 -19.25 -7.31 10.36
N SER A 109 -19.93 -8.00 9.46
CA SER A 109 -20.27 -9.42 9.62
C SER A 109 -19.03 -10.34 9.75
N ARG A 110 -17.88 -9.90 9.22
CA ARG A 110 -16.59 -10.63 9.29
C ARG A 110 -15.74 -10.18 10.48
N ARG A 111 -16.26 -9.29 11.36
CA ARG A 111 -15.51 -8.67 12.46
C ARG A 111 -14.72 -9.69 13.28
N ASP A 112 -15.40 -10.65 13.87
CA ASP A 112 -14.78 -11.60 14.80
C ASP A 112 -13.74 -12.47 14.10
N TRP A 113 -14.03 -12.88 12.88
CA TRP A 113 -13.08 -13.62 12.06
C TRP A 113 -11.83 -12.79 11.73
N MET A 114 -11.96 -11.53 11.30
CA MET A 114 -10.84 -10.65 10.99
C MET A 114 -9.99 -10.35 12.21
N ILE A 115 -10.60 -10.02 13.35
CA ILE A 115 -9.90 -9.77 14.61
C ILE A 115 -9.07 -10.99 15.01
N ASN A 116 -9.67 -12.18 15.04
CA ASN A 116 -8.98 -13.43 15.36
C ASN A 116 -7.80 -13.71 14.41
N ALA A 117 -7.96 -13.41 13.10
CA ALA A 117 -6.89 -13.61 12.13
C ALA A 117 -5.71 -12.66 12.39
N PHE A 118 -5.97 -11.36 12.62
CA PHE A 118 -4.91 -10.39 12.93
C PHE A 118 -4.20 -10.66 14.24
N GLU A 119 -4.91 -11.06 15.30
CA GLU A 119 -4.32 -11.44 16.59
C GLU A 119 -3.45 -12.69 16.45
N ARG A 120 -3.94 -13.71 15.73
CA ARG A 120 -3.16 -14.92 15.45
C ARG A 120 -1.86 -14.58 14.70
N ALA A 121 -1.94 -13.76 13.64
CA ALA A 121 -0.77 -13.34 12.89
C ALA A 121 0.24 -12.57 13.77
N GLY A 122 -0.25 -11.74 14.69
CA GLY A 122 0.58 -11.01 15.65
C GLY A 122 1.34 -11.94 16.61
N LYS A 123 0.70 -12.99 17.11
CA LYS A 123 1.32 -13.97 18.03
C LYS A 123 2.54 -14.69 17.43
N TYR A 124 2.52 -14.93 16.12
CA TYR A 124 3.61 -15.61 15.43
C TYR A 124 4.68 -14.68 14.89
N ASN A 125 4.54 -13.39 15.13
CA ASN A 125 5.48 -12.37 14.65
C ASN A 125 6.12 -11.60 15.81
N PRO A 126 7.42 -11.83 16.10
CA PRO A 126 8.09 -11.18 17.23
C PRO A 126 8.20 -9.66 17.11
N LEU A 127 7.94 -9.10 15.92
CA LEU A 127 7.93 -7.66 15.69
C LEU A 127 6.59 -7.00 16.08
N ASN A 128 5.56 -7.80 16.37
CA ASN A 128 4.23 -7.31 16.74
C ASN A 128 3.85 -7.82 18.13
N THR A 129 3.24 -6.97 18.95
CA THR A 129 2.91 -7.33 20.34
C THR A 129 1.52 -7.95 20.48
N ASN A 130 0.52 -7.45 19.76
CA ASN A 130 -0.87 -7.86 19.95
C ASN A 130 -1.55 -8.35 18.68
N HIS A 131 -1.33 -7.68 17.55
CA HIS A 131 -1.94 -8.02 16.26
C HIS A 131 -1.03 -7.58 15.11
N GLN A 132 -1.22 -8.21 13.97
CA GLN A 132 -0.58 -7.81 12.72
C GLN A 132 -1.64 -7.52 11.66
N PHE A 133 -1.79 -6.24 11.29
CA PHE A 133 -2.71 -5.81 10.24
C PHE A 133 -2.04 -5.80 8.86
N TRP A 134 -0.86 -5.20 8.75
CA TRP A 134 -0.08 -5.13 7.52
C TRP A 134 1.00 -6.22 7.48
N GLN A 135 1.26 -6.78 6.32
CA GLN A 135 2.45 -7.61 6.11
C GLN A 135 3.71 -6.82 6.48
N ASN A 136 4.71 -7.52 7.03
CA ASN A 136 5.97 -6.89 7.41
C ASN A 136 6.77 -6.43 6.19
N GLY A 137 7.64 -5.45 6.44
CA GLY A 137 8.47 -4.83 5.41
C GLY A 137 7.71 -3.78 4.60
N ASN A 138 8.50 -2.89 4.06
CA ASN A 138 8.11 -1.96 3.01
C ASN A 138 9.20 -2.17 1.97
N TYR A 139 8.94 -2.86 0.90
CA TYR A 139 9.94 -3.14 -0.13
C TYR A 139 9.67 -2.22 -1.34
N PRO A 140 9.93 -0.89 -1.22
CA PRO A 140 9.75 0.02 -2.33
C PRO A 140 10.70 -0.36 -3.45
N VAL A 141 10.18 -0.48 -4.66
CA VAL A 141 10.96 -0.79 -5.85
C VAL A 141 11.31 0.52 -6.55
N LEU A 142 12.60 0.79 -6.69
CA LEU A 142 13.10 1.97 -7.39
C LEU A 142 12.65 1.96 -8.86
N LEU A 143 12.12 3.09 -9.32
CA LEU A 143 11.70 3.31 -10.69
C LEU A 143 12.79 4.12 -11.42
N TYR A 144 13.67 3.44 -12.12
CA TYR A 144 14.91 3.99 -12.67
C TYR A 144 14.80 4.60 -14.07
N SER A 145 13.61 4.56 -14.69
CA SER A 145 13.43 5.17 -16.02
C SER A 145 11.98 5.59 -16.26
N PRO A 146 11.74 6.59 -17.14
CA PRO A 146 10.38 7.02 -17.49
C PRO A 146 9.49 5.86 -17.97
N ALA A 147 10.02 4.96 -18.80
CA ALA A 147 9.27 3.80 -19.30
C ALA A 147 8.81 2.86 -18.17
N VAL A 148 9.65 2.66 -17.13
CA VAL A 148 9.29 1.86 -15.96
C VAL A 148 8.28 2.57 -15.09
N ILE A 149 8.37 3.91 -14.96
CA ILE A 149 7.37 4.72 -14.24
C ILE A 149 6.01 4.59 -14.91
N ASP A 150 5.93 4.83 -16.24
CA ASP A 150 4.70 4.73 -17.02
C ASP A 150 4.08 3.33 -16.91
N GLN A 151 4.91 2.28 -17.01
CA GLN A 151 4.47 0.89 -16.85
C GLN A 151 3.85 0.66 -15.46
N LYS A 152 4.42 1.22 -14.39
CA LYS A 152 3.89 1.05 -13.03
C LYS A 152 2.63 1.86 -12.79
N ILE A 153 2.53 3.07 -13.35
CA ILE A 153 1.31 3.87 -13.31
C ILE A 153 0.18 3.13 -14.06
N ASP A 154 0.44 2.64 -15.27
CA ASP A 154 -0.53 1.84 -16.03
C ASP A 154 -0.96 0.57 -15.27
N TYR A 155 -0.01 -0.11 -14.64
CA TYR A 155 -0.30 -1.27 -13.79
C TYR A 155 -1.24 -0.92 -12.62
N ILE A 156 -0.97 0.20 -11.91
CA ILE A 156 -1.82 0.71 -10.81
C ILE A 156 -3.24 0.98 -11.32
N HIS A 157 -3.35 1.73 -12.40
CA HIS A 157 -4.64 2.13 -12.96
C HIS A 157 -5.47 0.95 -13.48
N LYS A 158 -4.81 -0.05 -14.09
CA LYS A 158 -5.48 -1.25 -14.62
C LYS A 158 -5.74 -2.33 -13.57
N ASN A 159 -5.27 -2.19 -12.34
CA ASN A 159 -5.42 -3.20 -11.31
C ASN A 159 -6.90 -3.55 -11.04
N PRO A 160 -7.83 -2.57 -10.85
CA PRO A 160 -9.25 -2.88 -10.64
C PRO A 160 -9.94 -3.50 -11.86
N VAL A 161 -9.51 -3.15 -13.08
CA VAL A 161 -10.03 -3.76 -14.32
C VAL A 161 -9.59 -5.22 -14.41
N ARG A 162 -8.31 -5.51 -14.17
CA ARG A 162 -7.79 -6.88 -14.15
C ARG A 162 -8.43 -7.76 -13.08
N ALA A 163 -8.80 -7.15 -11.94
CA ALA A 163 -9.51 -7.83 -10.86
C ALA A 163 -11.03 -7.99 -11.14
N GLY A 164 -11.54 -7.41 -12.22
CA GLY A 164 -12.95 -7.51 -12.60
C GLY A 164 -13.90 -6.63 -11.79
N PHE A 165 -13.39 -5.63 -11.05
CA PHE A 165 -14.23 -4.73 -10.26
C PHE A 165 -14.94 -3.67 -11.11
N VAL A 166 -14.31 -3.24 -12.19
CA VAL A 166 -14.81 -2.22 -13.11
C VAL A 166 -14.45 -2.57 -14.55
N GLY A 167 -15.17 -2.01 -15.51
CA GLY A 167 -14.88 -2.16 -16.94
C GLY A 167 -13.75 -1.27 -17.41
N SER A 168 -13.60 -0.10 -16.80
CA SER A 168 -12.60 0.90 -17.17
C SER A 168 -11.93 1.48 -15.92
N ALA A 169 -10.64 1.82 -16.01
CA ALA A 169 -9.85 2.27 -14.87
C ALA A 169 -10.41 3.51 -14.17
N HIS A 170 -10.97 4.45 -14.95
CA HIS A 170 -11.53 5.71 -14.44
C HIS A 170 -12.84 5.53 -13.63
N GLU A 171 -13.46 4.36 -13.69
CA GLU A 171 -14.67 4.05 -12.92
C GLU A 171 -14.36 3.69 -11.47
N PHE A 172 -13.11 3.31 -11.16
CA PHE A 172 -12.74 2.88 -9.81
C PHE A 172 -12.45 4.07 -8.89
N TRP A 173 -13.33 4.31 -7.91
CA TRP A 173 -13.32 5.50 -7.07
C TRP A 173 -12.01 5.72 -6.29
N TYR A 174 -11.44 4.67 -5.72
CA TYR A 174 -10.21 4.74 -4.92
C TYR A 174 -8.94 4.51 -5.76
N SER A 175 -8.87 5.16 -6.91
CA SER A 175 -7.73 5.14 -7.82
C SER A 175 -7.46 6.52 -8.39
N SER A 176 -6.19 6.86 -8.58
CA SER A 176 -5.78 8.08 -9.29
C SER A 176 -6.15 8.09 -10.79
N ALA A 177 -6.60 6.97 -11.35
CA ALA A 177 -7.19 6.92 -12.69
C ALA A 177 -8.57 7.60 -12.75
N ASN A 178 -9.26 7.72 -11.62
CA ASN A 178 -10.56 8.38 -11.53
C ASN A 178 -10.35 9.89 -11.32
N PRO A 179 -10.87 10.76 -12.20
CA PRO A 179 -10.71 12.23 -12.07
C PRO A 179 -11.37 12.80 -10.81
N GLU A 180 -12.41 12.12 -10.28
CA GLU A 180 -13.13 12.49 -9.06
C GLU A 180 -12.50 11.84 -7.79
N SER A 181 -11.35 11.21 -7.93
CA SER A 181 -10.66 10.52 -6.86
C SER A 181 -10.49 11.40 -5.61
N PRO A 182 -10.74 10.85 -4.40
CA PRO A 182 -10.71 11.64 -3.17
C PRO A 182 -9.29 12.06 -2.73
N LEU A 183 -8.24 11.37 -3.20
CA LEU A 183 -6.85 11.71 -2.92
C LEU A 183 -6.24 12.49 -4.09
N LYS A 184 -5.73 13.69 -3.83
CA LYS A 184 -5.03 14.48 -4.84
C LYS A 184 -3.60 13.97 -5.03
N ILE A 185 -3.21 13.78 -6.28
CA ILE A 185 -1.86 13.35 -6.66
C ILE A 185 -1.03 14.56 -7.15
N ILE A 186 0.30 14.40 -7.12
CA ILE A 186 1.24 15.32 -7.77
C ILE A 186 1.19 15.05 -9.27
N GLN A 187 1.11 16.13 -10.06
CA GLN A 187 1.14 16.10 -11.53
C GLN A 187 2.55 16.33 -12.04
#